data_ddc715886070e2030fd0288aa95f4edd
#
_entry.id   ddc715886070e2030fd0288aa95f4edd
#
_cell.length_a   1.000
_cell.length_b   1.000
_cell.length_c   1.000
_cell.angle_alpha   90.00
_cell.angle_beta   90.00
_cell.angle_gamma   90.00
#
_symmetry.space_group_name_H-M   'P 1'
#
loop_
_entity.id
_entity.type
_entity.pdbx_description
1 polymer ?
#
loop_
_entity_poly.entity_id
_entity_poly.type
_entity_poly.pdbx_seq_one_letter_code
_entity_poly.pdbx_strand_id
1 'polypeptide(L)'
;MQQLNHNKQMKADLMLILVTLCWGISYYLMDICLADMDPFTLNAFRFLGAFLIAAVFSWNKIKTVNKTTLKYSVIVGIALVFVYIGATFGVKYTTLSNSGFLCALTVIFTPLFAWIFLKEKPNKKLTIVVLMCLAGIALLTLNDDFSINKDNLKGDLLCIMCGIAYAIDLLVTEKAVSNEEVDAYQMGVFQLGVTGTLNLIMSFLVETPHFPTTAAVWGSALFLAVFCTGVAFIVQPVAQQYTTASHTGVIFALEPVFAGVVAAVFAHEILSFKSYLGAFLMVASIFIMEIDFSAIGNKKSKDVEVLEQKKRRQASESIIH
;
A
#
# COMPACT_ATOMS: atom_id res chain seq x y z
N MET A 1 5.07 -7.80 22.91
CA MET A 1 4.20 -7.74 21.72
C MET A 1 2.83 -8.23 22.14
N GLN A 2 1.82 -7.35 22.14
CA GLN A 2 0.43 -7.76 22.36
C GLN A 2 0.08 -8.76 21.26
N GLN A 3 -0.47 -9.93 21.63
CA GLN A 3 -1.10 -10.83 20.67
C GLN A 3 -2.17 -10.01 19.94
N LEU A 4 -1.87 -9.64 18.71
CA LEU A 4 -2.80 -8.92 17.85
C LEU A 4 -4.08 -9.75 17.78
N ASN A 5 -5.20 -9.15 18.19
CA ASN A 5 -6.47 -9.84 18.11
C ASN A 5 -6.75 -10.12 16.62
N HIS A 6 -6.73 -11.39 16.23
CA HIS A 6 -6.88 -11.86 14.84
C HIS A 6 -8.04 -11.17 14.08
N ASN A 7 -9.15 -10.92 14.78
CA ASN A 7 -10.30 -10.22 14.19
C ASN A 7 -10.01 -8.75 13.86
N LYS A 8 -9.13 -8.07 14.62
CA LYS A 8 -8.73 -6.69 14.36
C LYS A 8 -7.75 -6.62 13.19
N GLN A 9 -6.81 -7.56 13.13
CA GLN A 9 -5.88 -7.67 12.00
C GLN A 9 -6.65 -7.94 10.70
N MET A 10 -7.52 -8.92 10.66
CA MET A 10 -8.33 -9.22 9.47
C MET A 10 -9.15 -8.01 8.97
N LYS A 11 -9.69 -7.19 9.89
CA LYS A 11 -10.36 -5.95 9.51
C LYS A 11 -9.37 -4.93 8.93
N ALA A 12 -8.18 -4.80 9.51
CA ALA A 12 -7.13 -3.92 9.00
C ALA A 12 -6.69 -4.34 7.59
N ASP A 13 -6.48 -5.64 7.37
CA ASP A 13 -6.09 -6.19 6.07
C ASP A 13 -7.15 -5.92 5.01
N LEU A 14 -8.43 -6.10 5.35
CA LEU A 14 -9.53 -5.75 4.45
C LEU A 14 -9.59 -4.24 4.13
N MET A 15 -9.33 -3.39 5.12
CA MET A 15 -9.24 -1.94 4.91
C MET A 15 -8.07 -1.59 3.96
N LEU A 16 -6.91 -2.23 4.12
CA LEU A 16 -5.75 -2.03 3.25
C LEU A 16 -5.98 -2.54 1.83
N ILE A 17 -6.70 -3.66 1.65
CA ILE A 17 -7.11 -4.16 0.33
C ILE A 17 -8.02 -3.14 -0.38
N LEU A 18 -8.95 -2.51 0.34
CA LEU A 18 -9.80 -1.45 -0.23
C LEU A 18 -8.99 -0.22 -0.63
N VAL A 19 -7.99 0.16 0.17
CA VAL A 19 -7.03 1.23 -0.18
C VAL A 19 -6.30 0.88 -1.47
N THR A 20 -5.78 -0.34 -1.56
CA THR A 20 -5.04 -0.83 -2.73
C THR A 20 -5.91 -0.85 -4.00
N LEU A 21 -7.19 -1.20 -3.86
CA LEU A 21 -8.16 -1.10 -4.96
C LEU A 21 -8.31 0.35 -5.45
N CYS A 22 -8.43 1.31 -4.53
CA CYS A 22 -8.50 2.73 -4.89
C CYS A 22 -7.25 3.18 -5.65
N TRP A 23 -6.07 2.70 -5.26
CA TRP A 23 -4.83 3.06 -5.94
C TRP A 23 -4.67 2.37 -7.30
N GLY A 24 -5.13 1.14 -7.44
CA GLY A 24 -5.21 0.49 -8.76
C GLY A 24 -6.03 1.30 -9.77
N ILE A 25 -7.14 1.91 -9.33
CA ILE A 25 -7.94 2.83 -10.15
C ILE A 25 -7.18 4.14 -10.41
N SER A 26 -6.36 4.59 -9.47
CA SER A 26 -5.75 5.92 -9.51
C SER A 26 -4.79 6.12 -10.69
N TYR A 27 -4.11 5.09 -11.18
CA TYR A 27 -3.21 5.22 -12.34
C TYR A 27 -3.95 5.70 -13.59
N TYR A 28 -5.08 5.09 -13.89
CA TYR A 28 -5.92 5.48 -15.02
C TYR A 28 -6.45 6.91 -14.88
N LEU A 29 -6.90 7.29 -13.68
CA LEU A 29 -7.39 8.64 -13.43
C LEU A 29 -6.27 9.68 -13.41
N MET A 30 -5.07 9.33 -12.95
CA MET A 30 -3.90 10.22 -13.03
C MET A 30 -3.50 10.50 -14.47
N ASP A 31 -3.52 9.49 -15.34
CA ASP A 31 -3.21 9.67 -16.77
C ASP A 31 -4.17 10.69 -17.41
N ILE A 32 -5.47 10.58 -17.15
CA ILE A 32 -6.46 11.58 -17.60
C ILE A 32 -6.14 12.98 -17.06
N CYS A 33 -5.77 13.09 -15.79
CA CYS A 33 -5.49 14.39 -15.18
C CYS A 33 -4.18 14.99 -15.68
N LEU A 34 -3.13 14.17 -15.92
CA LEU A 34 -1.82 14.63 -16.37
C LEU A 34 -1.80 15.09 -17.84
N ALA A 35 -2.85 14.81 -18.60
CA ALA A 35 -3.06 15.40 -19.93
C ALA A 35 -3.44 16.91 -19.86
N ASP A 36 -3.94 17.38 -18.71
CA ASP A 36 -4.40 18.74 -18.50
C ASP A 36 -3.57 19.47 -17.43
N MET A 37 -3.22 18.78 -16.33
CA MET A 37 -2.57 19.36 -15.15
C MET A 37 -1.11 18.90 -15.02
N ASP A 38 -0.25 19.77 -14.52
CA ASP A 38 1.11 19.38 -14.17
C ASP A 38 1.16 18.57 -12.84
N PRO A 39 2.18 17.74 -12.63
CA PRO A 39 2.25 16.80 -11.50
C PRO A 39 2.13 17.42 -10.11
N PHE A 40 2.84 18.51 -9.82
CA PHE A 40 2.74 19.18 -8.51
C PHE A 40 1.37 19.84 -8.33
N THR A 41 0.82 20.41 -9.39
CA THR A 41 -0.52 21.02 -9.39
C THR A 41 -1.59 19.95 -9.10
N LEU A 42 -1.53 18.80 -9.76
CA LEU A 42 -2.42 17.68 -9.50
C LEU A 42 -2.28 17.15 -8.06
N ASN A 43 -1.05 16.96 -7.59
CA ASN A 43 -0.79 16.50 -6.23
C ASN A 43 -1.28 17.54 -5.19
N ALA A 44 -1.03 18.84 -5.39
CA ALA A 44 -1.56 19.88 -4.53
C ALA A 44 -3.09 19.85 -4.47
N PHE A 45 -3.75 19.76 -5.63
CA PHE A 45 -5.21 19.70 -5.72
C PHE A 45 -5.79 18.52 -4.95
N ARG A 46 -5.26 17.29 -5.19
CA ARG A 46 -5.80 16.08 -4.56
C ARG A 46 -5.54 16.01 -3.06
N PHE A 47 -4.34 16.39 -2.59
CA PHE A 47 -3.99 16.33 -1.17
C PHE A 47 -4.63 17.44 -0.35
N LEU A 48 -4.64 18.71 -0.83
CA LEU A 48 -5.34 19.80 -0.15
C LEU A 48 -6.84 19.62 -0.20
N GLY A 49 -7.40 19.19 -1.33
CA GLY A 49 -8.81 18.84 -1.44
C GLY A 49 -9.22 17.78 -0.43
N ALA A 50 -8.44 16.71 -0.32
CA ALA A 50 -8.65 15.66 0.69
C ALA A 50 -8.56 16.20 2.11
N PHE A 51 -7.54 17.00 2.41
CA PHE A 51 -7.36 17.62 3.73
C PHE A 51 -8.54 18.51 4.10
N LEU A 52 -8.96 19.41 3.21
CA LEU A 52 -10.07 20.34 3.46
C LEU A 52 -11.38 19.58 3.70
N ILE A 53 -11.69 18.59 2.87
CA ILE A 53 -12.87 17.74 3.03
C ILE A 53 -12.81 17.03 4.39
N ALA A 54 -11.72 16.34 4.69
CA ALA A 54 -11.55 15.64 5.96
C ALA A 54 -11.63 16.59 7.16
N ALA A 55 -11.03 17.79 7.07
CA ALA A 55 -11.05 18.79 8.11
C ALA A 55 -12.47 19.28 8.42
N VAL A 56 -13.28 19.54 7.39
CA VAL A 56 -14.67 19.97 7.55
C VAL A 56 -15.49 18.88 8.25
N PHE A 57 -15.44 17.65 7.77
CA PHE A 57 -16.24 16.55 8.33
C PHE A 57 -15.77 16.06 9.69
N SER A 58 -14.51 16.23 10.04
CA SER A 58 -13.95 15.74 11.30
C SER A 58 -13.41 16.84 12.22
N TRP A 59 -13.85 18.09 12.04
CA TRP A 59 -13.36 19.27 12.78
C TRP A 59 -13.31 19.04 14.30
N ASN A 60 -14.37 18.48 14.87
CA ASN A 60 -14.45 18.22 16.31
C ASN A 60 -13.37 17.25 16.79
N LYS A 61 -12.92 16.35 15.94
CA LYS A 61 -11.88 15.35 16.25
C LYS A 61 -10.48 15.92 16.07
N ILE A 62 -10.25 16.70 14.99
CA ILE A 62 -8.91 17.19 14.65
C ILE A 62 -8.49 18.45 15.41
N LYS A 63 -9.43 19.26 15.91
CA LYS A 63 -9.13 20.48 16.68
C LYS A 63 -8.38 20.22 17.98
N THR A 64 -8.35 18.97 18.47
CA THR A 64 -7.71 18.55 19.71
C THR A 64 -6.36 17.85 19.48
N VAL A 65 -5.74 18.02 18.30
CA VAL A 65 -4.49 17.39 17.93
C VAL A 65 -3.37 17.78 18.93
N ASN A 66 -2.61 16.78 19.38
CA ASN A 66 -1.45 17.00 20.22
C ASN A 66 -0.17 17.21 19.38
N LYS A 67 0.88 17.73 20.04
CA LYS A 67 2.17 18.02 19.38
C LYS A 67 2.86 16.78 18.81
N THR A 68 2.72 15.65 19.49
CA THR A 68 3.33 14.37 19.06
C THR A 68 2.70 13.87 17.78
N THR A 69 1.37 13.85 17.70
CA THR A 69 0.64 13.50 16.48
C THR A 69 1.00 14.44 15.32
N LEU A 70 1.02 15.76 15.57
CA LEU A 70 1.37 16.74 14.54
C LEU A 70 2.82 16.56 14.04
N LYS A 71 3.77 16.30 14.94
CA LYS A 71 5.17 16.00 14.57
C LYS A 71 5.26 14.80 13.64
N TYR A 72 4.60 13.70 13.95
CA TYR A 72 4.60 12.52 13.08
C TYR A 72 3.86 12.77 11.78
N SER A 73 2.76 13.53 11.78
CA SER A 73 2.07 13.94 10.55
C SER A 73 2.98 14.72 9.60
N VAL A 74 3.84 15.60 10.14
CA VAL A 74 4.82 16.35 9.33
C VAL A 74 5.86 15.39 8.73
N ILE A 75 6.41 14.46 9.54
CA ILE A 75 7.44 13.53 9.06
C ILE A 75 6.89 12.62 7.96
N VAL A 76 5.72 12.01 8.20
CA VAL A 76 5.05 11.14 7.22
C VAL A 76 4.60 11.95 5.99
N GLY A 77 4.05 13.16 6.18
CA GLY A 77 3.67 14.03 5.07
C GLY A 77 4.84 14.43 4.17
N ILE A 78 6.03 14.67 4.75
CA ILE A 78 7.26 14.90 3.96
C ILE A 78 7.65 13.63 3.17
N ALA A 79 7.59 12.45 3.79
CA ALA A 79 7.86 11.18 3.09
C ALA A 79 6.91 11.00 1.90
N LEU A 80 5.62 11.29 2.09
CA LEU A 80 4.61 11.24 1.03
C LEU A 80 4.89 12.21 -0.12
N VAL A 81 5.50 13.37 0.11
CA VAL A 81 5.92 14.26 -0.99
C VAL A 81 6.87 13.52 -1.93
N PHE A 82 7.89 12.83 -1.40
CA PHE A 82 8.83 12.06 -2.22
C PHE A 82 8.16 10.87 -2.91
N VAL A 83 7.23 10.18 -2.23
CA VAL A 83 6.42 9.12 -2.83
C VAL A 83 5.68 9.66 -4.06
N TYR A 84 4.98 10.79 -3.92
CA TYR A 84 4.16 11.33 -5.00
C TYR A 84 4.94 12.09 -6.08
N ILE A 85 6.11 12.64 -5.76
CA ILE A 85 7.05 13.07 -6.80
C ILE A 85 7.44 11.84 -7.64
N GLY A 86 7.85 10.74 -7.00
CA GLY A 86 8.24 9.52 -7.69
C GLY A 86 7.10 8.93 -8.51
N ALA A 87 5.92 8.75 -7.93
CA ALA A 87 4.77 8.13 -8.58
C ALA A 87 4.23 8.98 -9.75
N THR A 88 3.94 10.27 -9.50
CA THR A 88 3.25 11.12 -10.48
C THR A 88 4.16 11.51 -11.64
N PHE A 89 5.40 11.89 -11.37
CA PHE A 89 6.39 12.11 -12.43
C PHE A 89 6.83 10.81 -13.10
N GLY A 90 6.84 9.70 -12.35
CA GLY A 90 7.07 8.38 -12.92
C GLY A 90 6.06 8.08 -14.02
N VAL A 91 4.77 8.17 -13.75
CA VAL A 91 3.70 8.00 -14.74
C VAL A 91 3.85 8.94 -15.94
N LYS A 92 4.30 10.18 -15.72
CA LYS A 92 4.52 11.17 -16.79
C LYS A 92 5.69 10.80 -17.73
N TYR A 93 6.73 10.09 -17.24
CA TYR A 93 7.98 9.89 -17.96
C TYR A 93 8.31 8.42 -18.28
N THR A 94 7.47 7.45 -17.89
CA THR A 94 7.61 6.05 -18.29
C THR A 94 6.27 5.42 -18.62
N THR A 95 6.25 4.15 -18.99
CA THR A 95 4.99 3.44 -19.26
C THR A 95 4.22 3.14 -17.97
N LEU A 96 2.90 3.02 -18.05
CA LEU A 96 2.07 2.65 -16.91
C LEU A 96 2.49 1.30 -16.30
N SER A 97 2.86 0.33 -17.16
CA SER A 97 3.36 -0.98 -16.73
C SER A 97 4.65 -0.86 -15.92
N ASN A 98 5.65 -0.10 -16.42
CA ASN A 98 6.90 0.12 -15.68
C ASN A 98 6.63 0.87 -14.36
N SER A 99 5.78 1.89 -14.38
CA SER A 99 5.41 2.63 -13.16
C SER A 99 4.82 1.70 -12.11
N GLY A 100 3.85 0.87 -12.49
CA GLY A 100 3.22 -0.09 -11.60
C GLY A 100 4.22 -1.10 -11.01
N PHE A 101 5.11 -1.66 -11.87
CA PHE A 101 6.15 -2.60 -11.40
C PHE A 101 7.13 -1.95 -10.43
N LEU A 102 7.69 -0.79 -10.81
CA LEU A 102 8.78 -0.18 -10.06
C LEU A 102 8.31 0.46 -8.75
N CYS A 103 7.11 1.05 -8.72
CA CYS A 103 6.51 1.52 -7.47
C CYS A 103 6.17 0.36 -6.53
N ALA A 104 5.69 -0.79 -7.06
CA ALA A 104 5.37 -1.97 -6.25
C ALA A 104 6.62 -2.66 -5.64
N LEU A 105 7.85 -2.28 -6.04
CA LEU A 105 9.07 -2.72 -5.37
C LEU A 105 9.14 -2.32 -3.89
N THR A 106 8.26 -1.45 -3.42
CA THR A 106 8.00 -1.18 -1.99
C THR A 106 7.90 -2.48 -1.19
N VAL A 107 7.32 -3.55 -1.75
CA VAL A 107 7.20 -4.87 -1.10
C VAL A 107 8.55 -5.49 -0.73
N ILE A 108 9.62 -5.15 -1.45
CA ILE A 108 10.98 -5.60 -1.16
C ILE A 108 11.67 -4.63 -0.20
N PHE A 109 11.57 -3.32 -0.47
CA PHE A 109 12.26 -2.31 0.30
C PHE A 109 11.77 -2.25 1.74
N THR A 110 10.47 -2.48 1.99
CA THR A 110 9.90 -2.42 3.35
C THR A 110 10.53 -3.45 4.29
N PRO A 111 10.52 -4.77 4.04
CA PRO A 111 11.18 -5.74 4.92
C PRO A 111 12.71 -5.59 4.94
N LEU A 112 13.32 -5.13 3.85
CA LEU A 112 14.76 -4.84 3.80
C LEU A 112 15.11 -3.71 4.78
N PHE A 113 14.36 -2.62 4.77
CA PHE A 113 14.58 -1.48 5.67
C PHE A 113 14.17 -1.80 7.10
N ALA A 114 13.11 -2.59 7.33
CA ALA A 114 12.79 -3.12 8.65
C ALA A 114 13.96 -3.91 9.23
N TRP A 115 14.61 -4.74 8.43
CA TRP A 115 15.79 -5.46 8.86
C TRP A 115 16.98 -4.53 9.14
N ILE A 116 17.28 -3.58 8.26
CA ILE A 116 18.44 -2.68 8.40
C ILE A 116 18.26 -1.71 9.58
N PHE A 117 17.11 -1.05 9.69
CA PHE A 117 16.89 0.04 10.64
C PHE A 117 16.27 -0.42 11.96
N LEU A 118 15.34 -1.38 11.92
CA LEU A 118 14.67 -1.91 13.12
C LEU A 118 15.29 -3.22 13.60
N LYS A 119 16.23 -3.78 12.83
CA LYS A 119 16.88 -5.08 13.09
C LYS A 119 15.88 -6.26 13.14
N GLU A 120 14.74 -6.11 12.53
CA GLU A 120 13.70 -7.12 12.40
C GLU A 120 14.00 -8.02 11.19
N LYS A 121 14.65 -9.16 11.44
CA LYS A 121 14.96 -10.11 10.36
C LYS A 121 13.69 -10.70 9.76
N PRO A 122 13.54 -10.68 8.41
CA PRO A 122 12.41 -11.31 7.76
C PRO A 122 12.42 -12.82 8.05
N ASN A 123 11.26 -13.36 8.42
CA ASN A 123 11.12 -14.79 8.58
C ASN A 123 11.01 -15.49 7.21
N LYS A 124 11.19 -16.83 7.17
CA LYS A 124 11.14 -17.60 5.92
C LYS A 124 9.83 -17.42 5.17
N LYS A 125 8.71 -17.31 5.88
CA LYS A 125 7.37 -17.10 5.31
C LYS A 125 7.32 -15.75 4.57
N LEU A 126 7.71 -14.65 5.21
CA LEU A 126 7.76 -13.32 4.61
C LEU A 126 8.67 -13.29 3.37
N THR A 127 9.85 -13.93 3.45
CA THR A 127 10.78 -14.02 2.31
C THR A 127 10.14 -14.72 1.11
N ILE A 128 9.45 -15.85 1.32
CA ILE A 128 8.76 -16.58 0.24
C ILE A 128 7.64 -15.72 -0.36
N VAL A 129 6.83 -15.07 0.48
CA VAL A 129 5.73 -14.21 0.07
C VAL A 129 6.25 -13.03 -0.77
N VAL A 130 7.31 -12.37 -0.33
CA VAL A 130 7.94 -11.26 -1.08
C VAL A 130 8.47 -11.71 -2.43
N LEU A 131 9.12 -12.86 -2.51
CA LEU A 131 9.58 -13.42 -3.78
C LEU A 131 8.42 -13.80 -4.71
N MET A 132 7.33 -14.32 -4.18
CA MET A 132 6.12 -14.60 -4.96
C MET A 132 5.47 -13.31 -5.48
N CYS A 133 5.36 -12.27 -4.65
CA CYS A 133 4.89 -10.95 -5.06
C CYS A 133 5.76 -10.40 -6.20
N LEU A 134 7.09 -10.42 -6.02
CA LEU A 134 8.03 -9.92 -7.04
C LEU A 134 7.86 -10.66 -8.38
N ALA A 135 7.81 -11.98 -8.35
CA ALA A 135 7.59 -12.78 -9.54
C ALA A 135 6.21 -12.47 -10.18
N GLY A 136 5.18 -12.33 -9.36
CA GLY A 136 3.83 -11.99 -9.83
C GLY A 136 3.76 -10.59 -10.46
N ILE A 137 4.36 -9.58 -9.83
CA ILE A 137 4.46 -8.22 -10.36
C ILE A 137 5.21 -8.22 -11.68
N ALA A 138 6.36 -8.90 -11.76
CA ALA A 138 7.15 -9.00 -12.99
C ALA A 138 6.36 -9.66 -14.14
N LEU A 139 5.63 -10.74 -13.86
CA LEU A 139 4.78 -11.40 -14.85
C LEU A 139 3.59 -10.52 -15.29
N LEU A 140 3.03 -9.72 -14.40
CA LEU A 140 1.87 -8.89 -14.70
C LEU A 140 2.24 -7.65 -15.52
N THR A 141 3.39 -7.03 -15.24
CA THR A 141 3.70 -5.66 -15.69
C THR A 141 4.82 -5.58 -16.73
N LEU A 142 5.82 -6.47 -16.72
CA LEU A 142 6.93 -6.40 -17.64
C LEU A 142 6.58 -6.96 -19.03
N ASN A 143 7.07 -6.32 -20.07
CA ASN A 143 7.00 -6.82 -21.45
C ASN A 143 7.87 -8.07 -21.64
N ASP A 144 7.66 -8.79 -22.75
CA ASP A 144 8.34 -10.07 -23.01
C ASP A 144 9.84 -9.93 -23.30
N ASP A 145 10.27 -8.77 -23.78
CA ASP A 145 11.66 -8.49 -24.16
C ASP A 145 12.55 -7.94 -23.04
N PHE A 146 11.98 -7.54 -21.90
CA PHE A 146 12.70 -6.94 -20.76
C PHE A 146 13.66 -5.80 -21.16
N SER A 147 13.43 -5.15 -22.30
CA SER A 147 14.30 -4.11 -22.81
C SER A 147 14.24 -2.85 -21.95
N ILE A 148 15.42 -2.27 -21.66
CA ILE A 148 15.52 -0.97 -20.98
C ILE A 148 15.47 0.10 -22.08
N ASN A 149 14.35 0.79 -22.17
CA ASN A 149 14.25 1.95 -23.04
C ASN A 149 14.88 3.16 -22.34
N LYS A 150 15.94 3.74 -22.95
CA LYS A 150 16.65 4.89 -22.41
C LYS A 150 15.74 6.12 -22.25
N ASP A 151 14.72 6.25 -23.08
CA ASP A 151 13.76 7.35 -23.02
C ASP A 151 12.90 7.29 -21.73
N ASN A 152 12.68 6.09 -21.18
CA ASN A 152 11.92 5.86 -19.98
C ASN A 152 12.76 5.91 -18.68
N LEU A 153 14.10 5.91 -18.79
CA LEU A 153 15.00 5.76 -17.64
C LEU A 153 14.74 6.79 -16.54
N LYS A 154 14.40 8.03 -16.89
CA LYS A 154 14.07 9.08 -15.92
C LYS A 154 12.83 8.71 -15.10
N GLY A 155 11.78 8.26 -15.76
CA GLY A 155 10.55 7.81 -15.11
C GLY A 155 10.77 6.58 -14.27
N ASP A 156 11.53 5.60 -14.78
CA ASP A 156 11.85 4.36 -14.07
C ASP A 156 12.60 4.64 -12.75
N LEU A 157 13.61 5.52 -12.77
CA LEU A 157 14.34 5.92 -11.56
C LEU A 157 13.43 6.65 -10.55
N LEU A 158 12.51 7.47 -11.01
CA LEU A 158 11.53 8.14 -10.16
C LEU A 158 10.55 7.15 -9.52
N CYS A 159 10.12 6.12 -10.23
CA CYS A 159 9.29 5.05 -9.68
C CYS A 159 10.05 4.21 -8.64
N ILE A 160 11.33 3.92 -8.85
CA ILE A 160 12.17 3.25 -7.84
C ILE A 160 12.29 4.14 -6.59
N MET A 161 12.51 5.45 -6.76
CA MET A 161 12.51 6.41 -5.65
C MET A 161 11.17 6.40 -4.90
N CYS A 162 10.04 6.32 -5.62
CA CYS A 162 8.71 6.15 -5.01
C CYS A 162 8.67 4.91 -4.13
N GLY A 163 9.08 3.74 -4.63
CA GLY A 163 9.10 2.49 -3.87
C GLY A 163 9.95 2.56 -2.60
N ILE A 164 11.13 3.21 -2.69
CA ILE A 164 12.01 3.44 -1.54
C ILE A 164 11.36 4.40 -0.53
N ALA A 165 10.86 5.55 -1.00
CA ALA A 165 10.23 6.55 -0.14
C ALA A 165 8.99 5.98 0.56
N TYR A 166 8.22 5.16 -0.14
CA TYR A 166 7.02 4.57 0.42
C TYR A 166 7.33 3.47 1.45
N ALA A 167 8.40 2.69 1.25
CA ALA A 167 8.88 1.77 2.27
C ALA A 167 9.27 2.51 3.57
N ILE A 168 9.92 3.67 3.45
CA ILE A 168 10.25 4.54 4.61
C ILE A 168 8.97 5.07 5.25
N ASP A 169 8.00 5.54 4.45
CA ASP A 169 6.70 6.02 4.91
C ASP A 169 5.97 4.96 5.74
N LEU A 170 5.91 3.72 5.26
CA LEU A 170 5.28 2.61 5.98
C LEU A 170 5.94 2.32 7.33
N LEU A 171 7.28 2.34 7.40
CA LEU A 171 8.03 2.11 8.64
C LEU A 171 7.87 3.26 9.64
N VAL A 172 7.88 4.50 9.16
CA VAL A 172 7.67 5.68 10.01
C VAL A 172 6.24 5.70 10.53
N THR A 173 5.26 5.35 9.69
CA THR A 173 3.85 5.23 10.08
C THR A 173 3.66 4.15 11.14
N GLU A 174 4.24 2.95 10.97
CA GLU A 174 4.20 1.88 11.98
C GLU A 174 4.76 2.35 13.32
N LYS A 175 5.94 3.00 13.29
CA LYS A 175 6.55 3.57 14.50
C LYS A 175 5.67 4.64 15.14
N ALA A 176 5.05 5.49 14.34
CA ALA A 176 4.18 6.55 14.82
C ALA A 176 2.93 5.98 15.52
N VAL A 177 2.22 5.06 14.87
CA VAL A 177 0.97 4.49 15.40
C VAL A 177 1.20 3.49 16.55
N SER A 178 2.44 3.05 16.77
CA SER A 178 2.84 2.28 17.96
C SER A 178 3.04 3.14 19.21
N ASN A 179 3.05 4.47 19.07
CA ASN A 179 3.12 5.40 20.17
C ASN A 179 1.70 5.76 20.64
N GLU A 180 1.39 5.47 21.90
CA GLU A 180 0.06 5.70 22.50
C GLU A 180 -0.40 7.17 22.47
N GLU A 181 0.53 8.13 22.37
CA GLU A 181 0.22 9.55 22.24
C GLU A 181 -0.26 9.94 20.83
N VAL A 182 -0.08 9.07 19.83
CA VAL A 182 -0.42 9.38 18.42
C VAL A 182 -1.83 8.90 18.10
N ASP A 183 -2.71 9.83 17.75
CA ASP A 183 -3.98 9.48 17.12
C ASP A 183 -3.77 9.24 15.62
N ALA A 184 -3.89 7.98 15.19
CA ALA A 184 -3.66 7.56 13.81
C ALA A 184 -4.62 8.23 12.80
N TYR A 185 -5.86 8.50 13.20
CA TYR A 185 -6.82 9.21 12.35
C TYR A 185 -6.40 10.67 12.13
N GLN A 186 -6.07 11.40 13.23
CA GLN A 186 -5.60 12.77 13.15
C GLN A 186 -4.31 12.85 12.34
N MET A 187 -3.37 11.90 12.54
CA MET A 187 -2.15 11.81 11.77
C MET A 187 -2.46 11.64 10.28
N GLY A 188 -3.39 10.74 9.92
CA GLY A 188 -3.85 10.55 8.55
C GLY A 188 -4.42 11.83 7.91
N VAL A 189 -5.17 12.64 8.67
CA VAL A 189 -5.69 13.91 8.16
C VAL A 189 -4.58 14.97 7.99
N PHE A 190 -3.73 15.18 9.00
CA PHE A 190 -2.73 16.24 8.94
C PHE A 190 -1.59 15.98 7.97
N GLN A 191 -1.21 14.71 7.72
CA GLN A 191 -0.23 14.39 6.67
C GLN A 191 -0.70 14.83 5.28
N LEU A 192 -2.02 14.75 4.98
CA LEU A 192 -2.58 15.27 3.73
C LEU A 192 -2.34 16.78 3.57
N GLY A 193 -2.58 17.54 4.63
CA GLY A 193 -2.34 18.98 4.64
C GLY A 193 -0.88 19.33 4.41
N VAL A 194 0.04 18.62 5.06
CA VAL A 194 1.49 18.82 4.88
C VAL A 194 1.90 18.49 3.44
N THR A 195 1.53 17.31 2.95
CA THR A 195 1.87 16.87 1.58
C THR A 195 1.29 17.82 0.54
N GLY A 196 0.03 18.20 0.69
CA GLY A 196 -0.63 19.11 -0.23
C GLY A 196 -0.03 20.51 -0.24
N THR A 197 0.32 21.04 0.94
CA THR A 197 0.95 22.38 1.06
C THR A 197 2.33 22.39 0.40
N LEU A 198 3.15 21.36 0.63
CA LEU A 198 4.48 21.28 0.02
C LEU A 198 4.39 21.13 -1.51
N ASN A 199 3.45 20.30 -2.02
CA ASN A 199 3.21 20.21 -3.46
C ASN A 199 2.69 21.53 -4.05
N LEU A 200 1.83 22.29 -3.33
CA LEU A 200 1.36 23.59 -3.78
C LEU A 200 2.52 24.61 -3.88
N ILE A 201 3.41 24.64 -2.89
CA ILE A 201 4.60 25.49 -2.94
C ILE A 201 5.46 25.13 -4.17
N MET A 202 5.70 23.84 -4.40
CA MET A 202 6.47 23.38 -5.56
C MET A 202 5.77 23.73 -6.88
N SER A 203 4.45 23.59 -6.95
CA SER A 203 3.66 23.96 -8.13
C SER A 203 3.85 25.44 -8.48
N PHE A 204 3.80 26.36 -7.52
CA PHE A 204 4.05 27.78 -7.77
C PHE A 204 5.51 28.10 -8.16
N LEU A 205 6.47 27.27 -7.75
CA LEU A 205 7.89 27.51 -8.04
C LEU A 205 8.31 26.99 -9.43
N VAL A 206 7.71 25.88 -9.91
CA VAL A 206 8.21 25.18 -11.12
C VAL A 206 7.15 24.89 -12.17
N GLU A 207 5.87 25.17 -11.88
CA GLU A 207 4.73 24.96 -12.77
C GLU A 207 3.87 26.24 -12.84
N THR A 208 2.82 26.21 -13.64
CA THR A 208 1.79 27.25 -13.67
C THR A 208 0.48 26.67 -13.16
N PRO A 209 0.21 26.73 -11.83
CA PRO A 209 -0.93 26.06 -11.25
C PRO A 209 -2.26 26.61 -11.79
N HIS A 210 -3.13 25.69 -12.19
CA HIS A 210 -4.49 25.99 -12.64
C HIS A 210 -5.45 24.90 -12.18
N PHE A 211 -6.75 25.24 -12.20
CA PHE A 211 -7.80 24.25 -11.94
C PHE A 211 -8.04 23.36 -13.17
N PRO A 212 -8.62 22.16 -12.98
CA PRO A 212 -9.03 21.32 -14.10
C PRO A 212 -9.87 22.07 -15.12
N THR A 213 -9.62 21.85 -16.42
CA THR A 213 -10.29 22.61 -17.48
C THR A 213 -11.53 21.91 -18.03
N THR A 214 -11.62 20.58 -17.93
CA THR A 214 -12.73 19.79 -18.45
C THR A 214 -13.50 19.04 -17.35
N ALA A 215 -14.75 18.68 -17.62
CA ALA A 215 -15.58 17.93 -16.68
C ALA A 215 -14.97 16.54 -16.37
N ALA A 216 -14.32 15.91 -17.34
CA ALA A 216 -13.64 14.61 -17.17
C ALA A 216 -12.47 14.74 -16.19
N VAL A 217 -11.62 15.76 -16.33
CA VAL A 217 -10.49 16.03 -15.43
C VAL A 217 -10.99 16.41 -14.04
N TRP A 218 -12.04 17.23 -13.91
CA TRP A 218 -12.67 17.53 -12.63
C TRP A 218 -13.16 16.27 -11.92
N GLY A 219 -13.91 15.40 -12.61
CA GLY A 219 -14.40 14.13 -12.05
C GLY A 219 -13.26 13.22 -11.59
N SER A 220 -12.24 13.06 -12.44
CA SER A 220 -11.05 12.27 -12.12
C SER A 220 -10.27 12.82 -10.93
N ALA A 221 -10.00 14.14 -10.92
CA ALA A 221 -9.25 14.80 -9.85
C ALA A 221 -10.00 14.77 -8.51
N LEU A 222 -11.32 14.95 -8.50
CA LEU A 222 -12.14 14.84 -7.29
C LEU A 222 -12.19 13.40 -6.77
N PHE A 223 -12.33 12.41 -7.65
CA PHE A 223 -12.27 11.00 -7.23
C PHE A 223 -10.90 10.66 -6.63
N LEU A 224 -9.81 11.10 -7.27
CA LEU A 224 -8.46 10.98 -6.74
C LEU A 224 -8.33 11.64 -5.37
N ALA A 225 -8.86 12.86 -5.20
CA ALA A 225 -8.79 13.58 -3.93
C ALA A 225 -9.54 12.85 -2.81
N VAL A 226 -10.79 12.42 -3.06
CA VAL A 226 -11.65 11.84 -2.01
C VAL A 226 -11.24 10.42 -1.68
N PHE A 227 -11.21 9.53 -2.69
CA PHE A 227 -11.05 8.09 -2.46
C PHE A 227 -9.59 7.65 -2.48
N CYS A 228 -8.84 8.00 -3.52
CA CYS A 228 -7.47 7.53 -3.69
C CYS A 228 -6.45 8.31 -2.84
N THR A 229 -6.87 9.42 -2.21
CA THR A 229 -6.02 10.23 -1.33
C THR A 229 -6.63 10.34 0.06
N GLY A 230 -7.79 10.98 0.21
CA GLY A 230 -8.41 11.25 1.51
C GLY A 230 -8.70 9.97 2.28
N VAL A 231 -9.58 9.12 1.74
CA VAL A 231 -9.93 7.85 2.39
C VAL A 231 -8.70 6.97 2.55
N ALA A 232 -7.90 6.81 1.50
CA ALA A 232 -6.76 5.90 1.50
C ALA A 232 -5.73 6.26 2.59
N PHE A 233 -5.25 7.50 2.63
CA PHE A 233 -4.21 7.92 3.59
C PHE A 233 -4.72 8.23 5.00
N ILE A 234 -6.03 8.28 5.22
CA ILE A 234 -6.61 8.27 6.58
C ILE A 234 -6.78 6.83 7.07
N VAL A 235 -7.22 5.92 6.21
CA VAL A 235 -7.43 4.52 6.53
C VAL A 235 -6.12 3.77 6.77
N GLN A 236 -5.07 4.04 5.97
CA GLN A 236 -3.77 3.39 6.09
C GLN A 236 -3.18 3.44 7.51
N PRO A 237 -2.93 4.59 8.15
CA PRO A 237 -2.38 4.62 9.51
C PRO A 237 -3.32 4.00 10.55
N VAL A 238 -4.63 4.12 10.37
CA VAL A 238 -5.62 3.47 11.25
C VAL A 238 -5.51 1.95 11.16
N ALA A 239 -5.36 1.39 9.97
CA ALA A 239 -5.15 -0.04 9.76
C ALA A 239 -3.78 -0.50 10.29
N GLN A 240 -2.72 0.28 10.07
CA GLN A 240 -1.36 -0.05 10.51
C GLN A 240 -1.20 -0.12 12.05
N GLN A 241 -2.15 0.36 12.85
CA GLN A 241 -2.17 0.08 14.29
C GLN A 241 -2.29 -1.41 14.62
N TYR A 242 -2.76 -2.22 13.68
CA TYR A 242 -3.07 -3.63 13.89
C TYR A 242 -2.24 -4.59 13.02
N THR A 243 -1.30 -4.06 12.23
CA THR A 243 -0.44 -4.83 11.35
C THR A 243 0.94 -4.18 11.21
N THR A 244 1.91 -4.88 10.62
CA THR A 244 3.27 -4.38 10.43
C THR A 244 3.43 -3.68 9.07
N ALA A 245 4.44 -2.81 8.92
CA ALA A 245 4.78 -2.17 7.66
C ALA A 245 5.07 -3.20 6.56
N SER A 246 5.81 -4.28 6.89
CA SER A 246 6.11 -5.35 5.93
C SER A 246 4.86 -6.09 5.45
N HIS A 247 3.90 -6.34 6.35
CA HIS A 247 2.62 -6.96 5.99
C HIS A 247 1.78 -6.02 5.12
N THR A 248 1.71 -4.75 5.48
CA THR A 248 1.06 -3.69 4.68
C THR A 248 1.65 -3.60 3.28
N GLY A 249 2.99 -3.62 3.16
CA GLY A 249 3.69 -3.61 1.86
C GLY A 249 3.34 -4.82 0.97
N VAL A 250 3.14 -6.00 1.58
CA VAL A 250 2.67 -7.20 0.84
C VAL A 250 1.25 -7.00 0.32
N ILE A 251 0.34 -6.44 1.12
CA ILE A 251 -1.04 -6.17 0.68
C ILE A 251 -1.03 -5.13 -0.46
N PHE A 252 -0.22 -4.09 -0.34
CA PHE A 252 -0.11 -3.04 -1.36
C PHE A 252 0.49 -3.55 -2.68
N ALA A 253 1.22 -4.67 -2.66
CA ALA A 253 1.66 -5.34 -3.87
C ALA A 253 0.50 -5.83 -4.76
N LEU A 254 -0.75 -5.87 -4.28
CA LEU A 254 -1.93 -6.12 -5.12
C LEU A 254 -2.31 -4.95 -6.04
N GLU A 255 -1.73 -3.79 -5.86
CA GLU A 255 -2.06 -2.58 -6.65
C GLU A 255 -1.99 -2.82 -8.16
N PRO A 256 -0.94 -3.45 -8.74
CA PRO A 256 -0.90 -3.78 -10.16
C PRO A 256 -1.99 -4.77 -10.61
N VAL A 257 -2.46 -5.65 -9.71
CA VAL A 257 -3.57 -6.57 -10.03
C VAL A 257 -4.85 -5.77 -10.24
N PHE A 258 -5.16 -4.85 -9.34
CA PHE A 258 -6.33 -3.98 -9.49
C PHE A 258 -6.20 -3.04 -10.68
N ALA A 259 -5.00 -2.49 -10.94
CA ALA A 259 -4.73 -1.68 -12.13
C ALA A 259 -4.97 -2.47 -13.42
N GLY A 260 -4.53 -3.74 -13.49
CA GLY A 260 -4.79 -4.64 -14.61
C GLY A 260 -6.28 -4.92 -14.82
N VAL A 261 -7.04 -5.13 -13.73
CA VAL A 261 -8.51 -5.29 -13.81
C VAL A 261 -9.16 -4.02 -14.35
N VAL A 262 -8.74 -2.84 -13.89
CA VAL A 262 -9.26 -1.55 -14.38
C VAL A 262 -8.93 -1.36 -15.85
N ALA A 263 -7.71 -1.66 -16.29
CA ALA A 263 -7.32 -1.59 -17.69
C ALA A 263 -8.16 -2.55 -18.59
N ALA A 264 -8.41 -3.77 -18.12
CA ALA A 264 -9.25 -4.72 -18.86
C ALA A 264 -10.70 -4.26 -18.98
N VAL A 265 -11.27 -3.68 -17.90
CA VAL A 265 -12.70 -3.28 -17.87
C VAL A 265 -12.94 -1.95 -18.57
N PHE A 266 -12.10 -0.95 -18.35
CA PHE A 266 -12.32 0.43 -18.84
C PHE A 266 -11.54 0.76 -20.10
N ALA A 267 -10.33 0.21 -20.28
CA ALA A 267 -9.54 0.39 -21.50
C ALA A 267 -9.71 -0.78 -22.48
N HIS A 268 -10.53 -1.80 -22.15
CA HIS A 268 -10.76 -3.00 -22.96
C HIS A 268 -9.46 -3.74 -23.35
N GLU A 269 -8.44 -3.67 -22.50
CA GLU A 269 -7.18 -4.38 -22.71
C GLU A 269 -7.36 -5.88 -22.52
N ILE A 270 -6.82 -6.67 -23.45
CA ILE A 270 -6.83 -8.14 -23.34
C ILE A 270 -5.60 -8.55 -22.55
N LEU A 271 -5.82 -9.00 -21.33
CA LEU A 271 -4.74 -9.51 -20.48
C LEU A 271 -4.17 -10.82 -21.04
N SER A 272 -2.85 -10.92 -21.08
CA SER A 272 -2.16 -12.14 -21.51
C SER A 272 -2.29 -13.24 -20.46
N PHE A 273 -2.06 -14.51 -20.86
CA PHE A 273 -1.98 -15.62 -19.91
C PHE A 273 -0.92 -15.39 -18.82
N LYS A 274 0.20 -14.75 -19.18
CA LYS A 274 1.26 -14.33 -18.28
C LYS A 274 0.74 -13.37 -17.20
N SER A 275 -0.11 -12.40 -17.57
CA SER A 275 -0.72 -11.46 -16.65
C SER A 275 -1.67 -12.15 -15.66
N TYR A 276 -2.47 -13.12 -16.12
CA TYR A 276 -3.32 -13.92 -15.21
C TYR A 276 -2.50 -14.75 -14.23
N LEU A 277 -1.38 -15.36 -14.67
CA LEU A 277 -0.49 -16.11 -13.81
C LEU A 277 0.17 -15.19 -12.76
N GLY A 278 0.59 -13.99 -13.17
CA GLY A 278 1.14 -12.97 -12.27
C GLY A 278 0.15 -12.56 -11.20
N ALA A 279 -1.07 -12.21 -11.59
CA ALA A 279 -2.16 -11.87 -10.66
C ALA A 279 -2.47 -13.01 -9.68
N PHE A 280 -2.52 -14.25 -10.17
CA PHE A 280 -2.73 -15.43 -9.33
C PHE A 280 -1.62 -15.59 -8.27
N LEU A 281 -0.34 -15.46 -8.66
CA LEU A 281 0.78 -15.55 -7.71
C LEU A 281 0.70 -14.46 -6.63
N MET A 282 0.32 -13.25 -6.99
CA MET A 282 0.17 -12.14 -6.03
C MET A 282 -0.97 -12.39 -5.05
N VAL A 283 -2.14 -12.79 -5.53
CA VAL A 283 -3.27 -13.14 -4.67
C VAL A 283 -2.94 -14.33 -3.77
N ALA A 284 -2.31 -15.39 -4.33
CA ALA A 284 -1.87 -16.54 -3.55
C ALA A 284 -0.87 -16.18 -2.45
N SER A 285 0.04 -15.21 -2.72
CA SER A 285 1.01 -14.74 -1.73
C SER A 285 0.34 -14.10 -0.51
N ILE A 286 -0.74 -13.34 -0.71
CA ILE A 286 -1.53 -12.76 0.39
C ILE A 286 -2.18 -13.87 1.23
N PHE A 287 -2.82 -14.87 0.59
CA PHE A 287 -3.38 -16.00 1.34
C PHE A 287 -2.32 -16.75 2.14
N ILE A 288 -1.12 -16.97 1.57
CA ILE A 288 0.00 -17.58 2.30
C ILE A 288 0.40 -16.70 3.49
N MET A 289 0.41 -15.37 3.33
CA MET A 289 0.75 -14.44 4.40
C MET A 289 -0.23 -14.53 5.58
N GLU A 290 -1.52 -14.71 5.31
CA GLU A 290 -2.58 -14.79 6.33
C GLU A 290 -2.60 -16.14 7.06
N ILE A 291 -2.23 -17.26 6.42
CA ILE A 291 -2.28 -18.58 7.03
C ILE A 291 -1.30 -18.69 8.21
N ASP A 292 -1.80 -18.94 9.41
CA ASP A 292 -0.96 -19.30 10.55
C ASP A 292 -0.62 -20.79 10.54
N PHE A 293 0.50 -21.12 9.91
CA PHE A 293 0.99 -22.50 9.83
C PHE A 293 1.32 -23.10 11.21
N SER A 294 1.63 -22.27 12.23
CA SER A 294 1.91 -22.76 13.58
C SER A 294 0.64 -23.26 14.28
N ALA A 295 -0.49 -22.59 14.04
CA ALA A 295 -1.79 -23.04 14.54
C ALA A 295 -2.23 -24.38 13.92
N ILE A 296 -1.95 -24.59 12.63
CA ILE A 296 -2.24 -25.85 11.92
C ILE A 296 -1.36 -26.98 12.45
N GLY A 297 -0.07 -26.70 12.67
CA GLY A 297 0.89 -27.68 13.25
C GLY A 297 0.49 -28.10 14.67
N ASN A 298 0.13 -27.14 15.53
CA ASN A 298 -0.30 -27.41 16.90
C ASN A 298 -1.63 -28.18 16.98
N LYS A 299 -2.58 -27.90 16.08
CA LYS A 299 -3.83 -28.65 16.01
C LYS A 299 -3.58 -30.10 15.63
N LYS A 300 -2.72 -30.34 14.62
CA LYS A 300 -2.36 -31.68 14.17
C LYS A 300 -1.61 -32.48 15.26
N SER A 301 -0.74 -31.83 16.04
CA SER A 301 -0.06 -32.44 17.19
C SER A 301 -1.05 -32.83 18.29
N LYS A 302 -2.00 -31.96 18.64
CA LYS A 302 -3.06 -32.26 19.64
C LYS A 302 -3.99 -33.38 19.18
N ASP A 303 -4.37 -33.39 17.90
CA ASP A 303 -5.21 -34.46 17.35
C ASP A 303 -4.50 -35.81 17.35
N VAL A 304 -3.17 -35.84 17.10
CA VAL A 304 -2.34 -37.07 17.21
C VAL A 304 -2.24 -37.51 18.67
N GLU A 305 -1.98 -36.63 19.62
CA GLU A 305 -1.95 -36.96 21.05
C GLU A 305 -3.29 -37.52 21.57
N VAL A 306 -4.42 -36.92 21.15
CA VAL A 306 -5.75 -37.42 21.50
C VAL A 306 -6.02 -38.80 20.92
N LEU A 307 -5.58 -39.05 19.67
CA LEU A 307 -5.68 -40.38 19.04
C LEU A 307 -4.81 -41.43 19.74
N GLU A 308 -3.60 -41.07 20.13
CA GLU A 308 -2.72 -41.98 20.89
C GLU A 308 -3.29 -42.30 22.28
N GLN A 309 -3.82 -41.32 22.98
CA GLN A 309 -4.48 -41.53 24.28
C GLN A 309 -5.71 -42.42 24.15
N LYS A 310 -6.53 -42.30 23.09
CA LYS A 310 -7.65 -43.19 22.82
C LYS A 310 -7.20 -44.62 22.55
N LYS A 311 -6.15 -44.82 21.74
CA LYS A 311 -5.57 -46.15 21.48
C LYS A 311 -5.02 -46.81 22.74
N ARG A 312 -4.33 -46.05 23.63
CA ARG A 312 -3.83 -46.56 24.92
C ARG A 312 -4.97 -46.95 25.85
N ARG A 313 -6.07 -46.20 25.91
CA ARG A 313 -7.27 -46.57 26.71
C ARG A 313 -7.91 -47.83 26.19
N GLN A 314 -8.12 -47.99 24.89
CA GLN A 314 -8.67 -49.19 24.29
C GLN A 314 -7.79 -50.43 24.51
N ALA A 315 -6.47 -50.27 24.43
CA ALA A 315 -5.52 -51.38 24.71
C ALA A 315 -5.55 -51.76 26.20
N SER A 316 -5.73 -50.81 27.15
CA SER A 316 -5.84 -51.16 28.57
C SER A 316 -7.18 -51.82 28.92
N GLU A 317 -8.26 -51.49 28.25
CA GLU A 317 -9.59 -52.12 28.44
C GLU A 317 -9.65 -53.53 27.86
N SER A 318 -8.89 -53.81 26.79
CA SER A 318 -8.79 -55.16 26.20
C SER A 318 -7.89 -56.16 26.98
N ILE A 319 -7.15 -55.68 27.99
CA ILE A 319 -6.32 -56.53 28.86
C ILE A 319 -7.07 -56.92 30.13
N ILE A 320 -8.18 -56.28 30.46
CA ILE A 320 -8.98 -56.50 31.68
C ILE A 320 -10.15 -57.48 31.42
N HIS A 321 -10.42 -57.84 30.18
CA HIS A 321 -11.35 -58.90 29.78
C HIS A 321 -10.60 -60.10 29.23
#